data_3551dd4b2b99edb0569848a8ce70b945
#
_entry.id   3551dd4b2b99edb0569848a8ce70b945
#
_cell.length_a   1.000
_cell.length_b   1.000
_cell.length_c   1.000
_cell.angle_alpha   90.00
_cell.angle_beta   90.00
_cell.angle_gamma   90.00
#
_symmetry.space_group_name_H-M   'P 1'
#
loop_
_entity.id
_entity.type
_entity.pdbx_description
1 polymer ?
#
loop_
_entity_poly.entity_id
_entity_poly.type
_entity_poly.pdbx_seq_one_letter_code
_entity_poly.pdbx_strand_id
1 'polypeptide(L)'
;MKKIAFLFLLVVFTFGAKAQYRNLYEKKEFIQKGDTLRYRVLFPLDFRARRKYPVVLVLHGSGERGNDNEAQLSWGADLFADPANRNKFPAIVVFPQCPKESFWVTLSRTNAKDSLGGFRFATDQPPTTPLLLVMELMKSMVDHGEANPNQMYVGGLSMGGFGTFEILWRLPHFFAAAFPICGGGSPEKVDLYAKKFPIWVFHGGSDPVVPVGNSRLMVKALKDSGAMVKYSEYPGVGHDSWKNAFAEPELLSWIFAQYKK
;
A
#
# COMPACT_ATOMS: atom_id res chain seq x y z
N MET A 1 -32.15 19.32 25.39
CA MET A 1 -31.20 20.17 24.64
C MET A 1 -29.72 19.96 25.00
N LYS A 2 -29.33 19.37 26.14
CA LYS A 2 -27.90 19.14 26.51
C LYS A 2 -27.20 17.98 25.77
N LYS A 3 -27.93 17.01 25.18
CA LYS A 3 -27.33 15.82 24.51
C LYS A 3 -26.84 16.10 23.09
N ILE A 4 -27.38 17.09 22.38
CA ILE A 4 -27.01 17.40 20.99
C ILE A 4 -25.66 18.15 20.92
N ALA A 5 -25.36 19.01 21.91
CA ALA A 5 -24.10 19.76 21.96
C ALA A 5 -22.87 18.86 22.16
N PHE A 6 -23.02 17.72 22.89
CA PHE A 6 -21.91 16.79 23.13
C PHE A 6 -21.53 15.95 21.89
N LEU A 7 -22.53 15.62 21.04
CA LEU A 7 -22.29 14.88 19.80
C LEU A 7 -21.57 15.75 18.74
N PHE A 8 -21.86 17.04 18.71
CA PHE A 8 -21.22 18.00 17.79
C PHE A 8 -19.74 18.24 18.13
N LEU A 9 -19.40 18.24 19.41
CA LEU A 9 -18.01 18.42 19.88
C LEU A 9 -17.11 17.21 19.51
N LEU A 10 -17.65 15.99 19.56
CA LEU A 10 -16.91 14.78 19.21
C LEU A 10 -16.59 14.68 17.70
N VAL A 11 -17.50 15.13 16.84
CA VAL A 11 -17.33 15.16 15.38
C VAL A 11 -16.28 16.21 14.97
N VAL A 12 -16.29 17.38 15.61
CA VAL A 12 -15.30 18.44 15.33
C VAL A 12 -13.88 18.01 15.73
N PHE A 13 -13.71 17.25 16.83
CA PHE A 13 -12.40 16.75 17.26
C PHE A 13 -11.80 15.72 16.30
N THR A 14 -12.63 14.83 15.74
CA THR A 14 -12.15 13.80 14.79
C THR A 14 -11.74 14.39 13.44
N PHE A 15 -12.44 15.40 12.93
CA PHE A 15 -12.06 16.09 11.69
C PHE A 15 -10.79 16.93 11.86
N GLY A 16 -10.62 17.60 13.00
CA GLY A 16 -9.40 18.36 13.32
C GLY A 16 -8.15 17.48 13.40
N ALA A 17 -8.24 16.31 14.03
CA ALA A 17 -7.12 15.38 14.16
C ALA A 17 -6.66 14.81 12.80
N LYS A 18 -7.60 14.42 11.93
CA LYS A 18 -7.27 13.91 10.59
C LYS A 18 -6.59 14.96 9.70
N ALA A 19 -7.02 16.20 9.75
CA ALA A 19 -6.39 17.30 9.02
C ALA A 19 -4.97 17.60 9.55
N GLN A 20 -4.75 17.48 10.85
CA GLN A 20 -3.47 17.71 11.50
C GLN A 20 -2.42 16.69 11.06
N TYR A 21 -2.75 15.41 10.91
CA TYR A 21 -1.79 14.37 10.51
C TYR A 21 -1.31 14.52 9.06
N ARG A 22 -2.16 15.02 8.15
CA ARG A 22 -1.77 15.23 6.74
C ARG A 22 -0.65 16.25 6.58
N ASN A 23 -0.60 17.26 7.43
CA ASN A 23 0.43 18.31 7.41
C ASN A 23 1.81 17.81 7.85
N LEU A 24 1.90 16.63 8.47
CA LEU A 24 3.16 15.99 8.83
C LEU A 24 3.87 15.36 7.63
N TYR A 25 3.14 15.12 6.55
CA TYR A 25 3.68 14.56 5.31
C TYR A 25 4.18 15.68 4.39
N GLU A 26 5.47 15.71 4.11
CA GLU A 26 6.03 16.66 3.15
C GLU A 26 5.59 16.35 1.72
N LYS A 27 5.33 17.39 0.93
CA LYS A 27 5.09 17.29 -0.52
C LYS A 27 6.41 17.19 -1.24
N LYS A 28 6.56 16.18 -2.09
CA LYS A 28 7.74 15.97 -2.92
C LYS A 28 7.34 15.60 -4.34
N GLU A 29 8.28 15.75 -5.26
CA GLU A 29 8.20 15.29 -6.63
C GLU A 29 9.46 14.50 -6.96
N PHE A 30 9.28 13.39 -7.67
CA PHE A 30 10.36 12.62 -8.25
C PHE A 30 10.27 12.74 -9.77
N ILE A 31 11.32 13.28 -10.38
CA ILE A 31 11.36 13.58 -11.81
C ILE A 31 12.41 12.68 -12.46
N GLN A 32 11.99 11.93 -13.47
CA GLN A 32 12.89 11.08 -14.25
C GLN A 32 12.47 11.04 -15.72
N LYS A 33 13.42 11.32 -16.62
CA LYS A 33 13.21 11.30 -18.07
C LYS A 33 12.04 12.15 -18.57
N GLY A 34 11.72 13.24 -17.87
CA GLY A 34 10.62 14.14 -18.19
C GLY A 34 9.28 13.79 -17.53
N ASP A 35 9.15 12.62 -16.94
CA ASP A 35 7.97 12.22 -16.19
C ASP A 35 8.08 12.64 -14.72
N THR A 36 6.95 12.98 -14.09
CA THR A 36 6.88 13.44 -12.70
C THR A 36 5.96 12.56 -11.89
N LEU A 37 6.46 12.02 -10.77
CA LEU A 37 5.68 11.36 -9.73
C LEU A 37 5.55 12.28 -8.52
N ARG A 38 4.33 12.71 -8.22
CA ARG A 38 4.04 13.39 -6.95
C ARG A 38 3.92 12.39 -5.84
N TYR A 39 4.51 12.70 -4.68
CA TYR A 39 4.40 11.85 -3.51
C TYR A 39 4.43 12.66 -2.22
N ARG A 40 3.90 12.04 -1.17
CA ARG A 40 3.96 12.54 0.20
C ARG A 40 4.90 11.66 0.99
N VAL A 41 5.71 12.27 1.85
CA VAL A 41 6.67 11.54 2.68
C VAL A 41 6.57 11.98 4.14
N LEU A 42 6.48 11.01 5.04
CA LEU A 42 6.57 11.22 6.49
C LEU A 42 7.95 10.71 6.94
N PHE A 43 8.71 11.58 7.58
CA PHE A 43 9.97 11.20 8.21
C PHE A 43 9.76 10.79 9.68
N PRO A 44 10.66 9.94 10.26
CA PRO A 44 10.68 9.68 11.70
C PRO A 44 10.78 10.96 12.52
N LEU A 45 10.36 10.92 13.81
CA LEU A 45 10.43 12.11 14.69
C LEU A 45 11.84 12.67 14.81
N ASP A 46 12.85 11.80 14.99
CA ASP A 46 14.25 12.17 15.11
C ASP A 46 15.03 11.84 13.84
N PHE A 47 14.52 12.28 12.68
CA PHE A 47 15.17 12.01 11.39
C PHE A 47 16.58 12.60 11.33
N ARG A 48 17.54 11.78 10.91
CA ARG A 48 18.95 12.15 10.68
C ARG A 48 19.37 11.66 9.30
N ALA A 49 19.76 12.57 8.41
CA ALA A 49 20.06 12.28 7.01
C ALA A 49 21.16 11.20 6.77
N ARG A 50 22.02 10.96 7.79
CA ARG A 50 23.08 9.93 7.69
C ARG A 50 22.70 8.58 8.28
N ARG A 51 21.46 8.42 8.79
CA ARG A 51 20.93 7.16 9.32
C ARG A 51 20.00 6.53 8.30
N LYS A 52 20.15 5.22 8.10
CA LYS A 52 19.22 4.43 7.27
C LYS A 52 17.99 4.04 8.07
N TYR A 53 16.83 4.23 7.49
CA TYR A 53 15.54 3.91 8.11
C TYR A 53 14.78 2.83 7.34
N PRO A 54 13.93 2.05 8.02
CA PRO A 54 12.89 1.29 7.33
C PRO A 54 12.07 2.20 6.44
N VAL A 55 11.60 1.68 5.29
CA VAL A 55 10.71 2.43 4.39
C VAL A 55 9.42 1.65 4.19
N VAL A 56 8.29 2.34 4.33
CA VAL A 56 6.96 1.80 4.02
C VAL A 56 6.40 2.54 2.82
N LEU A 57 6.21 1.83 1.72
CA LEU A 57 5.51 2.32 0.53
C LEU A 57 4.04 1.93 0.62
N VAL A 58 3.13 2.91 0.46
CA VAL A 58 1.68 2.67 0.48
C VAL A 58 1.07 3.17 -0.82
N LEU A 59 0.49 2.26 -1.61
CA LEU A 59 -0.16 2.55 -2.88
C LEU A 59 -1.67 2.73 -2.65
N HIS A 60 -2.20 3.88 -3.04
CA HIS A 60 -3.62 4.23 -2.88
C HIS A 60 -4.54 3.54 -3.90
N GLY A 61 -5.85 3.58 -3.67
CA GLY A 61 -6.88 3.08 -4.56
C GLY A 61 -7.19 4.00 -5.75
N SER A 62 -8.11 3.59 -6.59
CA SER A 62 -8.46 4.35 -7.81
C SER A 62 -9.13 5.71 -7.51
N GLY A 63 -9.77 5.85 -6.35
CA GLY A 63 -10.45 7.08 -5.94
C GLY A 63 -9.50 8.23 -5.59
N GLU A 64 -8.25 7.94 -5.23
CA GLU A 64 -7.25 8.90 -4.80
C GLU A 64 -6.29 9.32 -5.93
N ARG A 65 -6.55 8.88 -7.17
CA ARG A 65 -5.82 9.35 -8.36
C ARG A 65 -5.99 10.85 -8.57
N GLY A 66 -4.95 11.51 -8.97
CA GLY A 66 -4.96 12.95 -9.20
C GLY A 66 -3.59 13.57 -9.34
N ASN A 67 -3.58 14.90 -9.26
CA ASN A 67 -2.36 15.71 -9.32
C ASN A 67 -2.30 16.76 -8.20
N ASP A 68 -3.15 16.63 -7.17
CA ASP A 68 -3.24 17.56 -6.04
C ASP A 68 -2.16 17.31 -4.97
N ASN A 69 -1.53 16.14 -5.04
CA ASN A 69 -0.59 15.66 -4.03
C ASN A 69 -1.19 15.66 -2.61
N GLU A 70 -2.50 15.33 -2.48
CA GLU A 70 -3.27 15.32 -1.23
C GLU A 70 -4.13 14.05 -1.08
N ALA A 71 -4.85 13.66 -2.14
CA ALA A 71 -5.86 12.60 -2.07
C ALA A 71 -5.28 11.25 -1.66
N GLN A 72 -4.03 10.94 -2.01
CA GLN A 72 -3.34 9.69 -1.64
C GLN A 72 -3.22 9.46 -0.13
N LEU A 73 -3.36 10.49 0.70
CA LEU A 73 -3.34 10.39 2.15
C LEU A 73 -4.70 10.04 2.77
N SER A 74 -5.72 9.74 1.98
CA SER A 74 -7.07 9.49 2.48
C SER A 74 -7.19 8.27 3.37
N TRP A 75 -6.33 7.27 3.18
CA TRP A 75 -6.39 6.00 3.90
C TRP A 75 -5.01 5.55 4.38
N GLY A 76 -4.94 5.17 5.66
CA GLY A 76 -3.72 4.64 6.28
C GLY A 76 -2.68 5.70 6.70
N ALA A 77 -2.77 6.94 6.22
CA ALA A 77 -1.79 7.97 6.57
C ALA A 77 -1.83 8.33 8.08
N ASP A 78 -3.00 8.36 8.68
CA ASP A 78 -3.20 8.59 10.11
C ASP A 78 -2.56 7.49 10.99
N LEU A 79 -2.62 6.23 10.56
CA LEU A 79 -1.97 5.11 11.27
C LEU A 79 -0.45 5.34 11.45
N PHE A 80 0.23 5.72 10.37
CA PHE A 80 1.68 5.93 10.42
C PHE A 80 2.05 7.27 11.07
N ALA A 81 1.18 8.29 10.99
CA ALA A 81 1.40 9.61 11.57
C ALA A 81 1.05 9.69 13.06
N ASP A 82 0.36 8.71 13.61
CA ASP A 82 0.06 8.63 15.05
C ASP A 82 1.35 8.73 15.87
N PRO A 83 1.42 9.62 16.88
CA PRO A 83 2.65 9.86 17.65
C PRO A 83 3.20 8.61 18.34
N ALA A 84 2.34 7.73 18.87
CA ALA A 84 2.77 6.50 19.53
C ALA A 84 3.37 5.52 18.52
N ASN A 85 2.75 5.40 17.33
CA ASN A 85 3.25 4.56 16.25
C ASN A 85 4.56 5.09 15.67
N ARG A 86 4.68 6.41 15.42
CA ARG A 86 5.94 7.03 14.95
C ARG A 86 7.10 6.85 15.92
N ASN A 87 6.81 6.89 17.22
CA ASN A 87 7.82 6.67 18.25
C ASN A 87 8.24 5.20 18.33
N LYS A 88 7.27 4.28 18.25
CA LYS A 88 7.51 2.83 18.37
C LYS A 88 8.12 2.23 17.10
N PHE A 89 7.76 2.76 15.93
CA PHE A 89 8.13 2.25 14.61
C PHE A 89 8.70 3.38 13.73
N PRO A 90 9.89 3.92 14.07
CA PRO A 90 10.49 5.00 13.29
C PRO A 90 10.83 4.53 11.87
N ALA A 91 10.17 5.12 10.87
CA ALA A 91 10.29 4.78 9.46
C ALA A 91 10.07 6.00 8.57
N ILE A 92 10.56 5.94 7.35
CA ILE A 92 10.15 6.82 6.26
C ILE A 92 8.91 6.20 5.62
N VAL A 93 7.81 6.93 5.53
CA VAL A 93 6.56 6.44 4.92
C VAL A 93 6.25 7.23 3.67
N VAL A 94 6.07 6.54 2.55
CA VAL A 94 5.93 7.13 1.22
C VAL A 94 4.56 6.80 0.65
N PHE A 95 3.80 7.84 0.30
CA PHE A 95 2.52 7.75 -0.40
C PHE A 95 2.64 8.44 -1.77
N PRO A 96 2.95 7.73 -2.85
CA PRO A 96 2.93 8.30 -4.19
C PRO A 96 1.50 8.52 -4.68
N GLN A 97 1.30 9.47 -5.59
CA GLN A 97 0.01 9.70 -6.25
C GLN A 97 0.08 9.29 -7.72
N CYS A 98 -0.78 8.34 -8.11
CA CYS A 98 -0.99 7.97 -9.50
C CYS A 98 -1.81 9.06 -10.19
N PRO A 99 -1.42 9.53 -11.38
CA PRO A 99 -2.21 10.50 -12.14
C PRO A 99 -3.61 9.99 -12.45
N LYS A 100 -4.56 10.92 -12.65
CA LYS A 100 -5.98 10.61 -12.88
C LYS A 100 -6.21 9.70 -14.07
N GLU A 101 -5.42 9.87 -15.12
CA GLU A 101 -5.53 9.15 -16.39
C GLU A 101 -4.75 7.85 -16.44
N SER A 102 -4.12 7.46 -15.31
CA SER A 102 -3.27 6.27 -15.24
C SER A 102 -3.70 5.32 -14.12
N PHE A 103 -3.00 4.18 -14.05
CA PHE A 103 -3.21 3.12 -13.06
C PHE A 103 -1.85 2.60 -12.58
N TRP A 104 -1.82 1.93 -11.40
CA TRP A 104 -0.59 1.26 -10.96
C TRP A 104 -0.22 0.07 -11.82
N VAL A 105 -1.21 -0.59 -12.43
CA VAL A 105 -1.02 -1.82 -13.22
C VAL A 105 -1.70 -1.71 -14.58
N THR A 106 -1.21 -2.45 -15.55
CA THR A 106 -1.91 -2.67 -16.81
C THR A 106 -2.87 -3.83 -16.62
N LEU A 107 -4.15 -3.54 -16.66
CA LEU A 107 -5.21 -4.54 -16.53
C LEU A 107 -6.34 -4.30 -17.54
N SER A 108 -7.04 -5.36 -17.88
CA SER A 108 -8.30 -5.30 -18.60
C SER A 108 -9.42 -5.89 -17.75
N ARG A 109 -10.66 -5.53 -18.08
CA ARG A 109 -11.83 -6.13 -17.47
C ARG A 109 -12.69 -6.73 -18.57
N THR A 110 -12.90 -8.02 -18.52
CA THR A 110 -13.78 -8.75 -19.45
C THR A 110 -15.20 -8.84 -18.89
N ASN A 111 -16.16 -9.22 -19.71
CA ASN A 111 -17.53 -9.50 -19.29
C ASN A 111 -17.69 -10.89 -18.62
N ALA A 112 -16.60 -11.55 -18.29
CA ALA A 112 -16.63 -12.85 -17.65
C ALA A 112 -17.29 -12.74 -16.26
N LYS A 113 -18.33 -13.56 -16.03
CA LYS A 113 -18.99 -13.71 -14.74
C LYS A 113 -18.27 -14.80 -13.91
N ASP A 114 -16.97 -14.61 -13.70
CA ASP A 114 -16.14 -15.51 -12.89
C ASP A 114 -15.92 -14.94 -11.48
N SER A 115 -15.28 -15.72 -10.63
CA SER A 115 -14.93 -15.34 -9.25
C SER A 115 -13.95 -14.17 -9.17
N LEU A 116 -13.34 -13.76 -10.29
CA LEU A 116 -12.41 -12.65 -10.41
C LEU A 116 -13.10 -11.36 -10.89
N GLY A 117 -14.41 -11.40 -11.23
CA GLY A 117 -15.14 -10.26 -11.77
C GLY A 117 -14.58 -9.76 -13.11
N GLY A 118 -13.99 -10.65 -13.89
CA GLY A 118 -13.42 -10.36 -15.21
C GLY A 118 -12.08 -9.62 -15.19
N PHE A 119 -11.43 -9.41 -14.03
CA PHE A 119 -10.10 -8.79 -13.99
C PHE A 119 -9.05 -9.70 -14.64
N ARG A 120 -8.20 -9.10 -15.50
CA ARG A 120 -7.07 -9.77 -16.17
C ARG A 120 -5.86 -8.85 -16.14
N PHE A 121 -4.75 -9.35 -15.64
CA PHE A 121 -3.52 -8.60 -15.45
C PHE A 121 -2.55 -8.89 -16.59
N ALA A 122 -2.03 -7.85 -17.24
CA ALA A 122 -1.04 -8.00 -18.30
C ALA A 122 0.35 -8.20 -17.68
N THR A 123 0.98 -9.33 -17.99
CA THR A 123 2.29 -9.71 -17.43
C THR A 123 3.42 -9.66 -18.45
N ASP A 124 3.09 -9.44 -19.71
CA ASP A 124 3.99 -9.30 -20.87
C ASP A 124 4.30 -7.83 -21.22
N GLN A 125 3.64 -6.90 -20.55
CA GLN A 125 3.81 -5.47 -20.76
C GLN A 125 4.83 -4.86 -19.76
N PRO A 126 5.52 -3.75 -20.14
CA PRO A 126 6.28 -2.98 -19.17
C PRO A 126 5.38 -2.45 -18.06
N PRO A 127 5.95 -2.04 -16.89
CA PRO A 127 5.17 -1.37 -15.87
C PRO A 127 4.56 -0.09 -16.42
N THR A 128 3.42 0.32 -15.88
CA THR A 128 2.88 1.66 -16.17
C THR A 128 3.89 2.72 -15.74
N THR A 129 3.87 3.89 -16.37
CA THR A 129 4.79 4.99 -16.02
C THR A 129 4.76 5.32 -14.53
N PRO A 130 3.58 5.47 -13.85
CA PRO A 130 3.59 5.75 -12.42
C PRO A 130 4.20 4.63 -11.58
N LEU A 131 3.97 3.36 -11.92
CA LEU A 131 4.60 2.27 -11.18
C LEU A 131 6.12 2.21 -11.42
N LEU A 132 6.57 2.47 -12.66
CA LEU A 132 7.99 2.58 -12.97
C LEU A 132 8.66 3.66 -12.12
N LEU A 133 8.06 4.85 -12.06
CA LEU A 133 8.59 5.96 -11.25
C LEU A 133 8.61 5.63 -9.75
N VAL A 134 7.61 4.91 -9.24
CA VAL A 134 7.62 4.39 -7.87
C VAL A 134 8.80 3.43 -7.65
N MET A 135 9.03 2.50 -8.57
CA MET A 135 10.16 1.57 -8.47
C MET A 135 11.50 2.29 -8.46
N GLU A 136 11.67 3.29 -9.32
CA GLU A 136 12.89 4.09 -9.40
C GLU A 136 13.07 5.01 -8.18
N LEU A 137 11.99 5.60 -7.65
CA LEU A 137 12.03 6.34 -6.38
C LEU A 137 12.51 5.46 -5.23
N MET A 138 11.96 4.24 -5.11
CA MET A 138 12.36 3.32 -4.04
C MET A 138 13.84 2.90 -4.15
N LYS A 139 14.34 2.65 -5.35
CA LYS A 139 15.76 2.38 -5.61
C LYS A 139 16.62 3.58 -5.25
N SER A 140 16.24 4.78 -5.71
CA SER A 140 16.94 6.04 -5.43
C SER A 140 17.11 6.27 -3.91
N MET A 141 16.08 6.01 -3.09
CA MET A 141 16.17 6.14 -1.62
C MET A 141 17.19 5.17 -1.00
N VAL A 142 17.34 3.98 -1.57
CA VAL A 142 18.38 3.02 -1.14
C VAL A 142 19.77 3.51 -1.57
N ASP A 143 19.91 3.97 -2.80
CA ASP A 143 21.19 4.40 -3.39
C ASP A 143 21.73 5.67 -2.71
N HIS A 144 20.84 6.61 -2.33
CA HIS A 144 21.22 7.82 -1.57
C HIS A 144 21.45 7.55 -0.07
N GLY A 145 21.18 6.33 0.40
CA GLY A 145 21.49 5.92 1.77
C GLY A 145 20.46 6.33 2.83
N GLU A 146 19.28 6.79 2.43
CA GLU A 146 18.18 7.14 3.34
C GLU A 146 17.42 5.90 3.80
N ALA A 147 17.26 4.92 2.90
CA ALA A 147 16.55 3.68 3.15
C ALA A 147 17.46 2.55 3.61
N ASN A 148 16.97 1.75 4.57
CA ASN A 148 17.58 0.48 4.91
C ASN A 148 17.15 -0.58 3.87
N PRO A 149 18.05 -1.10 3.02
CA PRO A 149 17.70 -2.04 1.96
C PRO A 149 17.12 -3.36 2.49
N ASN A 150 17.34 -3.67 3.77
CA ASN A 150 16.81 -4.89 4.40
C ASN A 150 15.44 -4.69 5.07
N GLN A 151 14.91 -3.46 5.07
CA GLN A 151 13.64 -3.10 5.71
C GLN A 151 12.79 -2.23 4.79
N MET A 152 12.60 -2.68 3.55
CA MET A 152 11.71 -2.06 2.56
C MET A 152 10.38 -2.81 2.59
N TYR A 153 9.28 -2.13 2.81
CA TYR A 153 7.94 -2.71 2.91
C TYR A 153 7.01 -2.07 1.90
N VAL A 154 6.04 -2.83 1.39
CA VAL A 154 5.05 -2.32 0.46
C VAL A 154 3.66 -2.85 0.79
N GLY A 155 2.69 -1.96 0.70
CA GLY A 155 1.27 -2.30 0.76
C GLY A 155 0.44 -1.35 -0.07
N GLY A 156 -0.84 -1.64 -0.17
CA GLY A 156 -1.76 -0.79 -0.91
C GLY A 156 -3.14 -1.37 -0.96
N LEU A 157 -4.11 -0.54 -1.28
CA LEU A 157 -5.53 -0.90 -1.26
C LEU A 157 -6.17 -0.85 -2.65
N SER A 158 -7.06 -1.79 -2.97
CA SER A 158 -7.80 -1.83 -4.23
C SER A 158 -6.85 -1.79 -5.44
N MET A 159 -6.90 -0.75 -6.28
CA MET A 159 -5.91 -0.51 -7.34
C MET A 159 -4.46 -0.57 -6.82
N GLY A 160 -4.19 -0.06 -5.61
CA GLY A 160 -2.89 -0.15 -4.93
C GLY A 160 -2.58 -1.57 -4.44
N GLY A 161 -3.59 -2.37 -4.13
CA GLY A 161 -3.43 -3.80 -3.85
C GLY A 161 -2.98 -4.57 -5.11
N PHE A 162 -3.49 -4.21 -6.29
CA PHE A 162 -3.01 -4.71 -7.58
C PHE A 162 -1.55 -4.27 -7.80
N GLY A 163 -1.25 -2.98 -7.60
CA GLY A 163 0.11 -2.43 -7.71
C GLY A 163 1.09 -3.11 -6.75
N THR A 164 0.63 -3.47 -5.54
CA THR A 164 1.43 -4.21 -4.59
C THR A 164 1.83 -5.57 -5.16
N PHE A 165 0.89 -6.38 -5.65
CA PHE A 165 1.24 -7.66 -6.26
C PHE A 165 2.13 -7.50 -7.49
N GLU A 166 1.92 -6.45 -8.31
CA GLU A 166 2.74 -6.23 -9.50
C GLU A 166 4.17 -5.83 -9.16
N ILE A 167 4.39 -4.92 -8.23
CA ILE A 167 5.74 -4.50 -7.86
C ILE A 167 6.57 -5.64 -7.24
N LEU A 168 5.90 -6.62 -6.57
CA LEU A 168 6.60 -7.77 -5.97
C LEU A 168 7.28 -8.65 -7.02
N TRP A 169 6.65 -8.96 -8.14
CA TRP A 169 7.29 -9.78 -9.17
C TRP A 169 8.23 -8.98 -10.07
N ARG A 170 8.06 -7.65 -10.17
CA ARG A 170 8.99 -6.77 -10.90
C ARG A 170 10.27 -6.50 -10.11
N LEU A 171 10.19 -6.51 -8.78
CA LEU A 171 11.30 -6.31 -7.84
C LEU A 171 11.36 -7.45 -6.80
N PRO A 172 11.59 -8.71 -7.22
CA PRO A 172 11.37 -9.89 -6.37
C PRO A 172 12.32 -10.02 -5.17
N HIS A 173 13.40 -9.22 -5.13
CA HIS A 173 14.38 -9.22 -4.04
C HIS A 173 14.45 -7.89 -3.29
N PHE A 174 13.50 -7.00 -3.54
CA PHE A 174 13.60 -5.63 -3.03
C PHE A 174 12.95 -5.46 -1.65
N PHE A 175 11.80 -6.09 -1.43
CA PHE A 175 11.03 -5.92 -0.22
C PHE A 175 11.32 -6.98 0.85
N ALA A 176 11.08 -6.62 2.12
CA ALA A 176 11.19 -7.49 3.29
C ALA A 176 9.81 -7.99 3.75
N ALA A 177 8.71 -7.30 3.41
CA ALA A 177 7.34 -7.74 3.61
C ALA A 177 6.38 -6.98 2.69
N ALA A 178 5.18 -7.56 2.48
CA ALA A 178 4.10 -6.91 1.75
C ALA A 178 2.74 -7.10 2.41
N PHE A 179 1.83 -6.10 2.25
CA PHE A 179 0.47 -6.11 2.80
C PHE A 179 -0.56 -5.61 1.79
N PRO A 180 -0.87 -6.38 0.72
CA PRO A 180 -1.91 -6.04 -0.24
C PRO A 180 -3.30 -6.15 0.39
N ILE A 181 -4.17 -5.14 0.13
CA ILE A 181 -5.53 -5.03 0.67
C ILE A 181 -6.53 -4.98 -0.47
N CYS A 182 -7.58 -5.82 -0.45
CA CYS A 182 -8.65 -5.95 -1.45
C CYS A 182 -8.13 -5.86 -2.89
N GLY A 183 -7.04 -6.57 -3.16
CA GLY A 183 -6.35 -6.57 -4.45
C GLY A 183 -6.39 -7.94 -5.14
N GLY A 184 -5.59 -8.04 -6.18
CA GLY A 184 -5.34 -9.26 -6.96
C GLY A 184 -4.08 -9.10 -7.80
N GLY A 185 -3.69 -10.12 -8.51
CA GLY A 185 -2.49 -10.13 -9.34
C GLY A 185 -2.45 -11.35 -10.25
N SER A 186 -1.28 -11.64 -10.78
CA SER A 186 -1.02 -12.74 -11.70
C SER A 186 -0.40 -13.93 -10.97
N PRO A 187 -1.14 -15.04 -10.79
CA PRO A 187 -0.65 -16.23 -10.10
C PRO A 187 0.63 -16.81 -10.71
N GLU A 188 0.76 -16.73 -12.03
CA GLU A 188 1.92 -17.22 -12.79
C GLU A 188 3.23 -16.48 -12.48
N LYS A 189 3.17 -15.33 -11.83
CA LYS A 189 4.34 -14.55 -11.40
C LYS A 189 4.75 -14.81 -9.95
N VAL A 190 3.95 -15.56 -9.20
CA VAL A 190 4.15 -15.77 -7.75
C VAL A 190 5.49 -16.43 -7.44
N ASP A 191 5.94 -17.39 -8.22
CA ASP A 191 7.19 -18.12 -7.99
C ASP A 191 8.43 -17.21 -7.97
N LEU A 192 8.36 -16.04 -8.61
CA LEU A 192 9.47 -15.08 -8.61
C LEU A 192 9.77 -14.52 -7.23
N TYR A 193 8.75 -14.40 -6.35
CA TYR A 193 8.87 -13.72 -5.06
C TYR A 193 8.35 -14.49 -3.83
N ALA A 194 7.60 -15.58 -4.02
CA ALA A 194 6.88 -16.28 -2.95
C ALA A 194 7.72 -16.65 -1.72
N LYS A 195 8.97 -17.11 -1.94
CA LYS A 195 9.87 -17.58 -0.86
C LYS A 195 10.84 -16.51 -0.35
N LYS A 196 10.67 -15.25 -0.76
CA LYS A 196 11.65 -14.20 -0.46
C LYS A 196 11.34 -13.45 0.83
N PHE A 197 10.05 -13.25 1.13
CA PHE A 197 9.57 -12.49 2.28
C PHE A 197 8.13 -12.86 2.63
N PRO A 198 7.67 -12.59 3.86
CA PRO A 198 6.29 -12.84 4.25
C PRO A 198 5.32 -11.82 3.64
N ILE A 199 4.09 -12.27 3.38
CA ILE A 199 3.01 -11.47 2.82
C ILE A 199 1.76 -11.64 3.67
N TRP A 200 1.13 -10.53 4.05
CA TRP A 200 -0.15 -10.53 4.76
C TRP A 200 -1.24 -9.93 3.87
N VAL A 201 -2.09 -10.76 3.32
CA VAL A 201 -3.18 -10.38 2.41
C VAL A 201 -4.45 -10.09 3.20
N PHE A 202 -5.17 -9.02 2.84
CA PHE A 202 -6.44 -8.62 3.46
C PHE A 202 -7.53 -8.48 2.42
N HIS A 203 -8.78 -8.89 2.74
CA HIS A 203 -9.93 -8.67 1.85
C HIS A 203 -11.26 -8.70 2.59
N GLY A 204 -12.25 -7.97 2.10
CA GLY A 204 -13.65 -8.07 2.54
C GLY A 204 -14.35 -9.25 1.85
N GLY A 205 -14.92 -10.15 2.64
CA GLY A 205 -15.57 -11.37 2.11
C GLY A 205 -16.78 -11.11 1.22
N SER A 206 -17.40 -9.92 1.32
CA SER A 206 -18.57 -9.49 0.54
C SER A 206 -18.27 -8.32 -0.40
N ASP A 207 -17.01 -8.20 -0.87
CA ASP A 207 -16.56 -7.13 -1.76
C ASP A 207 -17.24 -7.20 -3.14
N PRO A 208 -18.11 -6.20 -3.52
CA PRO A 208 -18.80 -6.19 -4.80
C PRO A 208 -18.00 -5.52 -5.92
N VAL A 209 -16.87 -4.86 -5.61
CA VAL A 209 -16.06 -4.08 -6.57
C VAL A 209 -14.89 -4.90 -7.08
N VAL A 210 -14.09 -5.43 -6.16
CA VAL A 210 -13.03 -6.40 -6.43
C VAL A 210 -13.43 -7.71 -5.73
N PRO A 211 -14.01 -8.68 -6.46
CA PRO A 211 -14.44 -9.92 -5.83
C PRO A 211 -13.32 -10.59 -5.04
N VAL A 212 -13.64 -11.08 -3.85
CA VAL A 212 -12.70 -11.74 -2.92
C VAL A 212 -11.93 -12.90 -3.55
N GLY A 213 -12.47 -13.48 -4.61
CA GLY A 213 -11.81 -14.51 -5.44
C GLY A 213 -10.43 -14.09 -5.94
N ASN A 214 -10.21 -12.79 -6.18
CA ASN A 214 -8.90 -12.27 -6.59
C ASN A 214 -7.83 -12.51 -5.51
N SER A 215 -8.10 -12.14 -4.26
CA SER A 215 -7.16 -12.41 -3.16
C SER A 215 -7.05 -13.90 -2.83
N ARG A 216 -8.16 -14.63 -2.85
CA ARG A 216 -8.13 -16.09 -2.60
C ARG A 216 -7.27 -16.83 -3.62
N LEU A 217 -7.34 -16.43 -4.91
CA LEU A 217 -6.50 -16.98 -5.97
C LEU A 217 -5.00 -16.71 -5.70
N MET A 218 -4.65 -15.47 -5.35
CA MET A 218 -3.27 -15.11 -5.03
C MET A 218 -2.76 -15.82 -3.76
N VAL A 219 -3.58 -15.91 -2.72
CA VAL A 219 -3.24 -16.64 -1.48
C VAL A 219 -3.02 -18.13 -1.75
N LYS A 220 -3.86 -18.74 -2.60
CA LYS A 220 -3.66 -20.13 -3.02
C LYS A 220 -2.33 -20.30 -3.75
N ALA A 221 -2.06 -19.48 -4.76
CA ALA A 221 -0.82 -19.55 -5.52
C ALA A 221 0.42 -19.35 -4.62
N LEU A 222 0.38 -18.40 -3.69
CA LEU A 222 1.44 -18.16 -2.71
C LEU A 222 1.68 -19.39 -1.83
N LYS A 223 0.61 -20.03 -1.31
CA LYS A 223 0.71 -21.26 -0.50
C LYS A 223 1.27 -22.41 -1.30
N ASP A 224 0.78 -22.63 -2.52
CA ASP A 224 1.24 -23.70 -3.41
C ASP A 224 2.74 -23.52 -3.74
N SER A 225 3.21 -22.27 -3.85
CA SER A 225 4.64 -21.93 -4.05
C SER A 225 5.46 -21.96 -2.76
N GLY A 226 4.88 -22.30 -1.62
CA GLY A 226 5.57 -22.40 -0.32
C GLY A 226 5.91 -21.04 0.32
N ALA A 227 5.13 -20.00 0.05
CA ALA A 227 5.30 -18.69 0.66
C ALA A 227 4.87 -18.66 2.14
N MET A 228 5.50 -17.77 2.91
CA MET A 228 5.01 -17.37 4.23
C MET A 228 3.87 -16.37 4.05
N VAL A 229 2.62 -16.86 3.90
CA VAL A 229 1.44 -16.02 3.68
C VAL A 229 0.48 -16.08 4.87
N LYS A 230 0.12 -14.89 5.40
CA LYS A 230 -1.00 -14.67 6.33
C LYS A 230 -2.17 -14.11 5.51
N TYR A 231 -3.39 -14.53 5.82
CA TYR A 231 -4.60 -14.04 5.14
C TYR A 231 -5.68 -13.70 6.15
N SER A 232 -6.17 -12.47 6.08
CA SER A 232 -7.34 -11.99 6.84
C SER A 232 -8.46 -11.68 5.87
N GLU A 233 -9.49 -12.51 5.88
CA GLU A 233 -10.74 -12.28 5.18
C GLU A 233 -11.79 -11.82 6.18
N TYR A 234 -12.40 -10.67 5.97
CA TYR A 234 -13.38 -10.08 6.87
C TYR A 234 -14.82 -10.43 6.41
N PRO A 235 -15.51 -11.38 7.07
CA PRO A 235 -16.86 -11.79 6.69
C PRO A 235 -17.83 -10.61 6.71
N GLY A 236 -18.66 -10.48 5.66
CA GLY A 236 -19.68 -9.43 5.57
C GLY A 236 -19.13 -8.02 5.24
N VAL A 237 -17.81 -7.82 5.23
CA VAL A 237 -17.20 -6.55 4.87
C VAL A 237 -17.14 -6.40 3.35
N GLY A 238 -17.48 -5.21 2.85
CA GLY A 238 -17.45 -4.83 1.45
C GLY A 238 -16.07 -4.42 0.95
N HIS A 239 -16.06 -3.53 -0.06
CA HIS A 239 -14.82 -3.08 -0.69
C HIS A 239 -13.90 -2.27 0.24
N ASP A 240 -14.46 -1.61 1.24
CA ASP A 240 -13.72 -0.73 2.17
C ASP A 240 -12.98 -1.47 3.29
N SER A 241 -12.61 -2.72 3.07
CA SER A 241 -11.86 -3.58 3.99
C SER A 241 -10.48 -3.03 4.42
N TRP A 242 -9.97 -1.99 3.74
CA TRP A 242 -8.79 -1.26 4.21
C TRP A 242 -8.98 -0.58 5.57
N LYS A 243 -10.23 -0.24 5.93
CA LYS A 243 -10.52 0.28 7.28
C LYS A 243 -10.21 -0.78 8.35
N ASN A 244 -10.59 -2.03 8.09
CA ASN A 244 -10.28 -3.15 8.96
C ASN A 244 -8.78 -3.46 8.97
N ALA A 245 -8.16 -3.50 7.79
CA ALA A 245 -6.74 -3.82 7.64
C ALA A 245 -5.84 -2.79 8.35
N PHE A 246 -6.10 -1.48 8.20
CA PHE A 246 -5.35 -0.44 8.91
C PHE A 246 -5.69 -0.34 10.40
N ALA A 247 -6.83 -0.89 10.85
CA ALA A 247 -7.18 -1.01 12.25
C ALA A 247 -6.67 -2.32 12.90
N GLU A 248 -6.02 -3.21 12.13
CA GLU A 248 -5.49 -4.46 12.65
C GLU A 248 -4.37 -4.20 13.67
N PRO A 249 -4.55 -4.61 14.96
CA PRO A 249 -3.60 -4.24 16.02
C PRO A 249 -2.18 -4.74 15.80
N GLU A 250 -2.04 -5.86 15.08
CA GLU A 250 -0.76 -6.49 14.80
C GLU A 250 -0.06 -5.94 13.54
N LEU A 251 -0.73 -5.13 12.70
CA LEU A 251 -0.21 -4.78 11.37
C LEU A 251 1.20 -4.16 11.45
N LEU A 252 1.36 -3.11 12.23
CA LEU A 252 2.65 -2.42 12.33
C LEU A 252 3.73 -3.31 12.98
N SER A 253 3.40 -3.98 14.09
CA SER A 253 4.35 -4.89 14.73
C SER A 253 4.77 -6.03 13.81
N TRP A 254 3.85 -6.56 13.02
CA TRP A 254 4.14 -7.59 12.03
C TRP A 254 5.02 -7.07 10.90
N ILE A 255 4.73 -5.89 10.32
CA ILE A 255 5.53 -5.29 9.24
C ILE A 255 6.97 -5.06 9.73
N PHE A 256 7.14 -4.38 10.87
CA PHE A 256 8.46 -3.96 11.34
C PHE A 256 9.29 -5.08 11.97
N ALA A 257 8.71 -6.25 12.24
CA ALA A 257 9.43 -7.46 12.62
C ALA A 257 10.13 -8.14 11.44
N GLN A 258 9.86 -7.74 10.19
CA GLN A 258 10.39 -8.41 9.02
C GLN A 258 11.70 -7.79 8.54
N TYR A 259 12.65 -8.64 8.20
CA TYR A 259 13.94 -8.28 7.63
C TYR A 259 14.23 -9.16 6.41
N LYS A 260 14.79 -8.56 5.39
CA LYS A 260 15.35 -9.31 4.27
C LYS A 260 16.62 -10.03 4.74
N LYS A 261 16.65 -11.34 4.52
CA LYS A 261 17.79 -12.20 4.81
C LYS A 261 18.85 -12.13 3.73
#